data_77b53d440c666001d8de79176ae05ffd
#
_entry.id   77b53d440c666001d8de79176ae05ffd
#
_cell.length_a   1.000
_cell.length_b   1.000
_cell.length_c   1.000
_cell.angle_alpha   90.00
_cell.angle_beta   90.00
_cell.angle_gamma   90.00
#
_symmetry.space_group_name_H-M   'P 1'
#
loop_
_entity.id
_entity.type
_entity.pdbx_description
1 polymer ?
#
loop_
_entity_poly.entity_id
_entity_poly.type
_entity_poly.pdbx_seq_one_letter_code
_entity_poly.pdbx_strand_id
1 'polypeptide(L)'
;MSALTGPSRRARVRAFGSARTVALYAAAGAETAPLAFRNPSVAEARRAACGTAVRAASPLSDLAVRSFLAPYDGLGELVREIGEFGPDVVVHDVFDLRGKVAAGTLGIPAVALLPFSGLRALGSGFAEEHGARHPALEAVNDRLVRDFGVDVLGDGVCLPVLFPSRDLSLVTALEEQTPPRGATVRLEGVERELGGALRWVGPCVGDVHWGADAGVDDGFPFERVARRRADGALTVLFSLGTNIATFRRGAPMGGAPSGAAFYDAALDVVLSALGGRGDVQLLIARGGASGRAWPGNVVAADVLPQRRLLAGVADAFITHHGYNSTAEALLHAVPMIAFPGYGDQVSNAEFGVRSGVSVAHWDLRNAASTCTPDALRSAVEDAVSPAGPAAALPPLRRRLFGHDGPDTAARLILGLV
;
A
#
# COMPACT_ATOMS: atom_id res chain seq x y z
N MET A 1 15.22 -0.04 5.52
CA MET A 1 16.02 -1.08 6.22
C MET A 1 17.47 -1.01 5.82
N SER A 2 17.86 -1.29 4.58
CA SER A 2 19.28 -1.23 4.14
C SER A 2 19.97 0.11 4.47
N ALA A 3 19.24 1.23 4.48
CA ALA A 3 19.76 2.52 4.91
C ALA A 3 20.10 2.60 6.42
N LEU A 4 19.51 1.75 7.25
CA LEU A 4 19.82 1.67 8.69
C LEU A 4 20.94 0.66 8.98
N THR A 5 21.02 -0.42 8.20
CA THR A 5 21.97 -1.52 8.41
C THR A 5 23.26 -1.42 7.55
N GLY A 6 23.33 -0.40 6.67
CA GLY A 6 24.49 -0.20 5.78
C GLY A 6 25.80 0.11 6.53
N PRO A 7 26.95 -0.06 5.90
CA PRO A 7 28.28 0.03 6.57
C PRO A 7 28.58 1.41 7.15
N SER A 8 27.91 2.47 6.70
CA SER A 8 28.03 3.82 7.22
C SER A 8 27.17 4.10 8.46
N ARG A 9 26.24 3.23 8.80
CA ARG A 9 25.30 3.38 9.92
C ARG A 9 25.14 2.05 10.65
N ARG A 10 25.76 1.91 11.79
CA ARG A 10 25.81 0.67 12.57
C ARG A 10 24.60 0.49 13.50
N ALA A 11 23.39 0.73 13.00
CA ALA A 11 22.21 0.41 13.78
C ALA A 11 21.96 -1.10 13.82
N ARG A 12 21.77 -1.64 15.01
CA ARG A 12 21.27 -3.01 15.20
C ARG A 12 19.76 -2.99 15.04
N VAL A 13 19.24 -3.73 14.05
CA VAL A 13 17.82 -3.73 13.74
C VAL A 13 17.25 -5.14 13.90
N ARG A 14 16.14 -5.26 14.62
CA ARG A 14 15.38 -6.51 14.73
C ARG A 14 13.98 -6.30 14.20
N ALA A 15 13.56 -7.16 13.27
CA ALA A 15 12.24 -7.16 12.68
C ALA A 15 11.35 -8.21 13.36
N PHE A 16 10.17 -7.75 13.80
CA PHE A 16 9.11 -8.58 14.37
C PHE A 16 7.96 -8.70 13.38
N GLY A 17 7.40 -9.89 13.21
CA GLY A 17 6.31 -10.09 12.27
C GLY A 17 6.10 -11.55 11.87
N SER A 18 5.23 -11.78 10.88
CA SER A 18 5.03 -13.13 10.34
C SER A 18 6.31 -13.68 9.69
N ALA A 19 6.46 -14.99 9.63
CA ALA A 19 7.63 -15.64 9.00
C ALA A 19 7.90 -15.11 7.59
N ARG A 20 6.85 -14.88 6.79
CA ARG A 20 6.96 -14.29 5.45
C ARG A 20 7.51 -12.86 5.49
N THR A 21 7.01 -12.04 6.39
CA THR A 21 7.39 -10.62 6.51
C THR A 21 8.83 -10.48 7.00
N VAL A 22 9.22 -11.23 8.03
CA VAL A 22 10.57 -11.11 8.59
C VAL A 22 11.65 -11.63 7.64
N ALA A 23 11.33 -12.59 6.78
CA ALA A 23 12.27 -13.06 5.74
C ALA A 23 12.71 -11.93 4.80
N LEU A 24 11.82 -10.97 4.49
CA LEU A 24 12.13 -9.79 3.69
C LEU A 24 13.12 -8.86 4.40
N TYR A 25 12.97 -8.70 5.71
CA TYR A 25 13.87 -7.86 6.51
C TYR A 25 15.22 -8.53 6.74
N ALA A 26 15.26 -9.87 6.85
CA ALA A 26 16.50 -10.62 6.92
C ALA A 26 17.38 -10.40 5.69
N ALA A 27 16.77 -10.39 4.51
CA ALA A 27 17.47 -10.10 3.25
C ALA A 27 18.07 -8.68 3.22
N ALA A 28 17.54 -7.75 4.01
CA ALA A 28 18.06 -6.38 4.18
C ALA A 28 19.02 -6.24 5.39
N GLY A 29 19.47 -7.34 5.99
CA GLY A 29 20.47 -7.35 7.06
C GLY A 29 19.90 -7.13 8.47
N ALA A 30 18.59 -7.28 8.70
CA ALA A 30 18.02 -7.22 10.03
C ALA A 30 18.08 -8.59 10.73
N GLU A 31 18.23 -8.58 12.07
CA GLU A 31 17.86 -9.71 12.90
C GLU A 31 16.35 -9.95 12.77
N THR A 32 15.91 -11.19 12.88
CA THR A 32 14.49 -11.51 12.75
C THR A 32 13.97 -12.28 13.95
N ALA A 33 12.79 -11.90 14.40
CA ALA A 33 12.02 -12.63 15.39
C ALA A 33 10.63 -12.93 14.80
N PRO A 34 10.44 -14.12 14.19
CA PRO A 34 9.14 -14.51 13.69
C PRO A 34 8.22 -14.74 14.90
N LEU A 35 7.22 -13.89 15.02
CA LEU A 35 6.16 -14.05 15.99
C LEU A 35 4.99 -14.78 15.33
N ALA A 36 4.54 -15.83 15.98
CA ALA A 36 3.31 -16.51 15.60
C ALA A 36 2.10 -15.65 16.05
N PHE A 37 1.95 -14.47 15.43
CA PHE A 37 0.73 -13.71 15.65
C PHE A 37 -0.45 -14.56 15.18
N ARG A 38 -1.24 -15.03 16.11
CA ARG A 38 -2.57 -15.50 15.80
C ARG A 38 -3.36 -14.27 15.33
N ASN A 39 -3.44 -14.07 14.03
CA ASN A 39 -4.39 -13.12 13.48
C ASN A 39 -5.76 -13.82 13.48
N PRO A 40 -6.62 -13.56 14.48
CA PRO A 40 -7.95 -14.12 14.46
C PRO A 40 -8.67 -13.64 13.19
N SER A 41 -9.53 -14.46 12.65
CA SER A 41 -10.39 -14.01 11.56
C SER A 41 -11.21 -12.81 12.03
N VAL A 42 -11.63 -11.94 11.10
CA VAL A 42 -12.51 -10.82 11.43
C VAL A 42 -13.73 -11.26 12.23
N ALA A 43 -14.28 -12.45 11.92
CA ALA A 43 -15.41 -13.01 12.64
C ALA A 43 -15.06 -13.42 14.08
N GLU A 44 -13.89 -14.00 14.33
CA GLU A 44 -13.40 -14.34 15.68
C GLU A 44 -13.12 -13.10 16.52
N ALA A 45 -12.39 -12.11 15.93
CA ALA A 45 -12.09 -10.87 16.61
C ALA A 45 -13.36 -10.09 16.96
N ARG A 46 -14.35 -10.04 16.05
CA ARG A 46 -15.66 -9.46 16.35
C ARG A 46 -16.39 -10.18 17.48
N ARG A 47 -16.41 -11.51 17.49
CA ARG A 47 -17.04 -12.28 18.59
C ARG A 47 -16.36 -12.05 19.92
N ALA A 48 -15.03 -12.01 19.96
CA ALA A 48 -14.26 -11.79 21.18
C ALA A 48 -14.47 -10.38 21.76
N ALA A 49 -14.55 -9.36 20.89
CA ALA A 49 -14.71 -7.96 21.31
C ALA A 49 -16.16 -7.57 21.61
N CYS A 50 -17.11 -8.18 20.90
CA CYS A 50 -18.50 -7.71 20.91
C CYS A 50 -19.40 -8.53 21.79
N GLY A 51 -19.03 -9.39 22.68
CA GLY A 51 -19.96 -10.12 23.55
C GLY A 51 -21.44 -10.10 23.06
N THR A 52 -22.34 -10.74 23.63
CA THR A 52 -23.76 -10.83 23.18
C THR A 52 -24.53 -9.49 23.14
N ALA A 53 -23.96 -8.36 23.62
CA ALA A 53 -24.67 -7.09 23.83
C ALA A 53 -24.58 -6.05 22.68
N VAL A 54 -23.75 -6.24 21.66
CA VAL A 54 -23.53 -5.21 20.62
C VAL A 54 -24.23 -5.57 19.30
N ARG A 55 -25.56 -5.74 19.35
CA ARG A 55 -26.36 -5.96 18.14
C ARG A 55 -26.90 -4.67 17.47
N ALA A 56 -26.65 -3.49 18.01
CA ALA A 56 -27.41 -2.26 17.63
C ALA A 56 -26.54 -1.08 17.18
N ALA A 57 -25.22 -1.19 17.12
CA ALA A 57 -24.38 -0.08 16.65
C ALA A 57 -24.03 -0.24 15.17
N SER A 58 -23.72 0.87 14.50
CA SER A 58 -23.20 0.90 13.12
C SER A 58 -22.16 -0.19 12.87
N PRO A 59 -22.14 -0.83 11.71
CA PRO A 59 -21.24 -1.94 11.46
C PRO A 59 -19.78 -1.46 11.54
N LEU A 60 -19.04 -2.08 12.45
CA LEU A 60 -17.60 -1.85 12.58
C LEU A 60 -16.91 -2.35 11.30
N SER A 61 -16.10 -1.51 10.67
CA SER A 61 -15.41 -1.88 9.45
C SER A 61 -14.42 -3.04 9.68
N ASP A 62 -14.22 -3.87 8.67
CA ASP A 62 -13.27 -4.98 8.75
C ASP A 62 -11.83 -4.48 8.98
N LEU A 63 -11.50 -3.29 8.47
CA LEU A 63 -10.20 -2.67 8.70
C LEU A 63 -10.02 -2.33 10.18
N ALA A 64 -11.02 -1.71 10.84
CA ALA A 64 -10.96 -1.41 12.27
C ALA A 64 -10.87 -2.69 13.12
N VAL A 65 -11.58 -3.76 12.73
CA VAL A 65 -11.43 -5.06 13.41
C VAL A 65 -9.99 -5.58 13.31
N ARG A 66 -9.40 -5.54 12.12
CA ARG A 66 -8.03 -6.04 11.88
C ARG A 66 -6.97 -5.17 12.54
N SER A 67 -7.13 -3.84 12.48
CA SER A 67 -6.10 -2.91 12.94
C SER A 67 -6.17 -2.63 14.44
N PHE A 68 -7.34 -2.75 15.06
CA PHE A 68 -7.55 -2.39 16.46
C PHE A 68 -7.91 -3.58 17.36
N LEU A 69 -8.89 -4.41 16.98
CA LEU A 69 -9.38 -5.48 17.84
C LEU A 69 -8.48 -6.72 17.80
N ALA A 70 -8.14 -7.18 16.58
CA ALA A 70 -7.35 -8.38 16.38
C ALA A 70 -5.92 -8.31 16.95
N PRO A 71 -5.22 -7.15 16.88
CA PRO A 71 -3.86 -7.06 17.41
C PRO A 71 -3.70 -7.23 18.90
N TYR A 72 -4.77 -7.11 19.68
CA TYR A 72 -4.69 -7.27 21.15
C TYR A 72 -4.17 -8.65 21.56
N ASP A 73 -4.56 -9.70 20.83
CA ASP A 73 -4.07 -11.05 21.07
C ASP A 73 -2.57 -11.14 20.69
N GLY A 74 -1.72 -11.57 21.65
CA GLY A 74 -0.26 -11.65 21.47
C GLY A 74 0.51 -10.35 21.72
N LEU A 75 -0.18 -9.24 22.06
CA LEU A 75 0.46 -7.96 22.32
C LEU A 75 1.43 -8.02 23.52
N GLY A 76 1.05 -8.72 24.60
CA GLY A 76 1.92 -8.90 25.78
C GLY A 76 3.22 -9.64 25.46
N GLU A 77 3.16 -10.66 24.61
CA GLU A 77 4.35 -11.38 24.14
C GLU A 77 5.25 -10.46 23.32
N LEU A 78 4.68 -9.70 22.39
CA LEU A 78 5.42 -8.75 21.57
C LEU A 78 6.13 -7.68 22.42
N VAL A 79 5.42 -7.08 23.39
CA VAL A 79 5.99 -6.08 24.32
C VAL A 79 7.18 -6.67 25.08
N ARG A 80 7.05 -7.89 25.58
CA ARG A 80 8.14 -8.59 26.26
C ARG A 80 9.34 -8.82 25.34
N GLU A 81 9.13 -9.35 24.15
CA GLU A 81 10.17 -9.62 23.15
C GLU A 81 10.91 -8.35 22.71
N ILE A 82 10.17 -7.24 22.51
CA ILE A 82 10.75 -5.93 22.20
C ILE A 82 11.56 -5.42 23.40
N GLY A 83 11.02 -5.52 24.61
CA GLY A 83 11.72 -5.11 25.84
C GLY A 83 13.01 -5.91 26.08
N GLU A 84 13.02 -7.21 25.84
CA GLU A 84 14.20 -8.06 25.92
C GLU A 84 15.29 -7.69 24.88
N PHE A 85 14.87 -7.23 23.72
CA PHE A 85 15.80 -6.69 22.71
C PHE A 85 16.43 -5.37 23.13
N GLY A 86 15.70 -4.54 23.91
CA GLY A 86 16.13 -3.25 24.41
C GLY A 86 16.41 -2.22 23.31
N PRO A 87 15.44 -1.92 22.41
CA PRO A 87 15.67 -0.93 21.36
C PRO A 87 15.61 0.49 21.90
N ASP A 88 16.32 1.41 21.22
CA ASP A 88 16.24 2.85 21.47
C ASP A 88 15.01 3.48 20.78
N VAL A 89 14.47 2.83 19.75
CA VAL A 89 13.32 3.31 18.96
C VAL A 89 12.54 2.14 18.38
N VAL A 90 11.20 2.25 18.33
CA VAL A 90 10.31 1.32 17.62
C VAL A 90 9.83 1.96 16.33
N VAL A 91 10.00 1.27 15.20
CA VAL A 91 9.44 1.68 13.90
C VAL A 91 8.30 0.74 13.55
N HIS A 92 7.13 1.29 13.23
CA HIS A 92 5.94 0.49 12.90
C HIS A 92 5.18 1.04 11.69
N ASP A 93 4.40 0.20 11.05
CA ASP A 93 3.44 0.62 10.03
C ASP A 93 2.31 1.44 10.68
N VAL A 94 1.85 2.50 10.03
CA VAL A 94 0.77 3.35 10.57
C VAL A 94 -0.54 2.61 10.80
N PHE A 95 -0.76 1.48 10.14
CA PHE A 95 -1.92 0.61 10.36
C PHE A 95 -1.69 -0.45 11.46
N ASP A 96 -0.50 -0.51 12.06
CA ASP A 96 -0.18 -1.50 13.11
C ASP A 96 -0.20 -0.88 14.51
N LEU A 97 -1.28 -1.16 15.24
CA LEU A 97 -1.47 -0.78 16.64
C LEU A 97 -0.35 -1.30 17.54
N ARG A 98 0.16 -2.50 17.27
CA ARG A 98 1.09 -3.22 18.16
C ARG A 98 2.38 -2.48 18.39
N GLY A 99 2.98 -1.93 17.33
CA GLY A 99 4.22 -1.15 17.45
C GLY A 99 4.02 0.11 18.27
N LYS A 100 2.91 0.83 18.08
CA LYS A 100 2.57 2.00 18.89
C LYS A 100 2.39 1.67 20.37
N VAL A 101 1.63 0.61 20.67
CA VAL A 101 1.39 0.20 22.07
C VAL A 101 2.68 -0.30 22.72
N ALA A 102 3.49 -1.08 22.00
CA ALA A 102 4.76 -1.57 22.54
C ALA A 102 5.70 -0.41 22.90
N ALA A 103 5.85 0.57 22.02
CA ALA A 103 6.66 1.75 22.29
C ALA A 103 6.15 2.54 23.51
N GLY A 104 4.84 2.80 23.58
CA GLY A 104 4.23 3.52 24.68
C GLY A 104 4.37 2.78 26.01
N THR A 105 4.20 1.45 26.04
CA THR A 105 4.36 0.62 27.24
C THR A 105 5.81 0.63 27.74
N LEU A 106 6.77 0.60 26.83
CA LEU A 106 8.20 0.57 27.17
C LEU A 106 8.78 1.98 27.41
N GLY A 107 8.03 3.03 27.14
CA GLY A 107 8.48 4.42 27.29
C GLY A 107 9.59 4.82 26.33
N ILE A 108 9.61 4.25 25.13
CA ILE A 108 10.61 4.52 24.10
C ILE A 108 9.98 5.22 22.87
N PRO A 109 10.74 6.04 22.12
CA PRO A 109 10.22 6.74 20.95
C PRO A 109 9.63 5.79 19.90
N ALA A 110 8.53 6.21 19.28
CA ALA A 110 7.88 5.50 18.19
C ALA A 110 8.00 6.26 16.87
N VAL A 111 8.23 5.54 15.78
CA VAL A 111 8.19 6.07 14.43
C VAL A 111 7.13 5.35 13.62
N ALA A 112 6.10 6.07 13.19
CA ALA A 112 5.10 5.52 12.29
C ALA A 112 5.50 5.73 10.83
N LEU A 113 5.46 4.66 10.02
CA LEU A 113 5.66 4.73 8.58
C LEU A 113 4.31 4.81 7.87
N LEU A 114 4.15 5.85 7.03
CA LEU A 114 2.98 6.06 6.19
C LEU A 114 3.35 5.73 4.74
N PRO A 115 3.07 4.50 4.26
CA PRO A 115 3.45 4.05 2.92
C PRO A 115 2.46 4.52 1.84
N PHE A 116 2.06 5.80 1.91
CA PHE A 116 1.17 6.49 0.97
C PHE A 116 1.46 8.00 0.99
N SER A 117 0.82 8.75 0.11
CA SER A 117 1.15 10.17 -0.13
C SER A 117 0.56 11.15 0.91
N GLY A 118 0.57 10.77 2.19
CA GLY A 118 0.09 11.59 3.32
C GLY A 118 -1.36 11.26 3.72
N LEU A 119 -1.76 11.68 4.93
CA LEU A 119 -3.06 11.33 5.49
C LEU A 119 -4.23 11.83 4.61
N ARG A 120 -4.11 13.03 4.04
CA ARG A 120 -5.13 13.60 3.15
C ARG A 120 -5.39 12.75 1.90
N ALA A 121 -4.41 11.97 1.47
CA ALA A 121 -4.55 11.08 0.31
C ALA A 121 -5.59 9.98 0.50
N LEU A 122 -5.89 9.60 1.73
CA LEU A 122 -6.90 8.59 2.04
C LEU A 122 -8.34 9.04 1.72
N GLY A 123 -8.55 10.37 1.62
CA GLY A 123 -9.86 10.95 1.30
C GLY A 123 -10.84 11.02 2.48
N SER A 124 -11.91 11.81 2.33
CA SER A 124 -12.95 11.99 3.36
C SER A 124 -13.69 10.68 3.66
N GLY A 125 -14.04 9.92 2.63
CA GLY A 125 -14.75 8.66 2.77
C GLY A 125 -14.01 7.63 3.63
N PHE A 126 -12.67 7.63 3.63
CA PHE A 126 -11.89 6.78 4.53
C PHE A 126 -12.09 7.17 6.01
N ALA A 127 -12.04 8.46 6.30
CA ALA A 127 -12.23 8.95 7.67
C ALA A 127 -13.67 8.75 8.16
N GLU A 128 -14.67 8.84 7.29
CA GLU A 128 -16.07 8.54 7.57
C GLU A 128 -16.29 7.04 7.83
N GLU A 129 -15.75 6.18 6.97
CA GLU A 129 -15.91 4.71 7.08
C GLU A 129 -15.20 4.14 8.32
N HIS A 130 -14.03 4.66 8.65
CA HIS A 130 -13.14 4.03 9.64
C HIS A 130 -12.93 4.87 10.90
N GLY A 131 -13.30 6.13 10.89
CA GLY A 131 -13.01 7.05 11.99
C GLY A 131 -14.07 7.12 13.08
N ALA A 132 -15.18 6.41 12.95
CA ALA A 132 -16.25 6.44 13.94
C ALA A 132 -15.84 5.74 15.24
N ARG A 133 -16.19 6.31 16.40
CA ARG A 133 -16.10 5.62 17.68
C ARG A 133 -17.11 4.48 17.72
N HIS A 134 -16.72 3.38 18.34
CA HIS A 134 -17.56 2.20 18.49
C HIS A 134 -17.33 1.58 19.87
N PRO A 135 -18.36 1.13 20.61
CA PRO A 135 -18.20 0.57 21.96
C PRO A 135 -17.18 -0.58 22.04
N ALA A 136 -17.07 -1.41 20.99
CA ALA A 136 -16.09 -2.47 20.96
C ALA A 136 -14.64 -1.96 20.90
N LEU A 137 -14.40 -0.83 20.21
CA LEU A 137 -13.09 -0.19 20.16
C LEU A 137 -12.76 0.46 21.51
N GLU A 138 -13.73 1.11 22.14
CA GLU A 138 -13.59 1.72 23.46
C GLU A 138 -13.27 0.64 24.51
N ALA A 139 -13.99 -0.47 24.52
CA ALA A 139 -13.73 -1.58 25.43
C ALA A 139 -12.32 -2.19 25.27
N VAL A 140 -11.80 -2.26 24.05
CA VAL A 140 -10.41 -2.70 23.81
C VAL A 140 -9.43 -1.61 24.24
N ASN A 141 -9.71 -0.34 23.97
CA ASN A 141 -8.89 0.78 24.44
C ASN A 141 -8.78 0.82 25.97
N ASP A 142 -9.89 0.62 26.69
CA ASP A 142 -9.89 0.52 28.17
C ASP A 142 -9.00 -0.62 28.66
N ARG A 143 -8.95 -1.74 27.92
CA ARG A 143 -8.03 -2.84 28.22
C ARG A 143 -6.58 -2.45 27.92
N LEU A 144 -6.31 -1.74 26.81
CA LEU A 144 -4.96 -1.23 26.50
C LEU A 144 -4.45 -0.29 27.60
N VAL A 145 -5.30 0.61 28.08
CA VAL A 145 -4.96 1.49 29.21
C VAL A 145 -4.65 0.70 30.47
N ARG A 146 -5.50 -0.26 30.81
CA ARG A 146 -5.34 -1.06 32.04
C ARG A 146 -4.12 -1.98 31.99
N ASP A 147 -3.91 -2.67 30.88
CA ASP A 147 -2.93 -3.76 30.78
C ASP A 147 -1.56 -3.26 30.28
N PHE A 148 -1.53 -2.14 29.54
CA PHE A 148 -0.33 -1.59 28.90
C PHE A 148 -0.05 -0.12 29.21
N GLY A 149 -0.96 0.59 29.87
CA GLY A 149 -0.82 2.00 30.20
C GLY A 149 -0.97 2.94 29.00
N VAL A 150 -1.52 2.48 27.87
CA VAL A 150 -1.56 3.25 26.61
C VAL A 150 -3.01 3.54 26.20
N ASP A 151 -3.37 4.82 26.16
CA ASP A 151 -4.65 5.31 25.66
C ASP A 151 -4.53 5.72 24.18
N VAL A 152 -4.86 4.79 23.29
CA VAL A 152 -4.73 5.00 21.84
C VAL A 152 -5.83 5.90 21.28
N LEU A 153 -7.07 5.74 21.75
CA LEU A 153 -8.20 6.54 21.27
C LEU A 153 -8.22 7.95 21.86
N GLY A 154 -7.60 8.15 23.01
CA GLY A 154 -7.45 9.46 23.67
C GLY A 154 -6.25 10.26 23.14
N ASP A 155 -5.34 9.67 22.39
CA ASP A 155 -4.12 10.34 21.88
C ASP A 155 -4.41 11.56 20.95
N GLY A 156 -5.61 11.66 20.38
CA GLY A 156 -6.01 12.79 19.52
C GLY A 156 -5.46 12.73 18.08
N VAL A 157 -4.33 12.07 17.85
CA VAL A 157 -3.77 11.86 16.51
C VAL A 157 -4.14 10.51 15.92
N CYS A 158 -4.63 9.58 16.73
CA CYS A 158 -5.04 8.26 16.28
C CYS A 158 -6.50 8.22 15.79
N LEU A 159 -6.71 7.46 14.75
CA LEU A 159 -8.01 6.96 14.35
C LEU A 159 -8.05 5.45 14.62
N PRO A 160 -9.25 4.82 14.66
CA PRO A 160 -9.34 3.38 14.92
C PRO A 160 -8.59 2.44 13.96
N VAL A 161 -8.01 3.00 12.90
CA VAL A 161 -7.26 2.26 11.87
C VAL A 161 -5.93 2.91 11.52
N LEU A 162 -5.61 4.05 12.11
CA LEU A 162 -4.37 4.79 11.85
C LEU A 162 -3.73 5.18 13.18
N PHE A 163 -2.48 4.79 13.35
CA PHE A 163 -1.72 4.98 14.58
C PHE A 163 -0.43 5.77 14.32
N PRO A 164 -0.52 7.03 13.87
CA PRO A 164 0.65 7.88 13.73
C PRO A 164 1.30 8.13 15.10
N SER A 165 2.58 8.52 15.07
CA SER A 165 3.34 8.82 16.29
C SER A 165 3.61 10.32 16.41
N ARG A 166 3.51 10.83 17.65
CA ARG A 166 3.88 12.21 18.00
C ARG A 166 5.39 12.41 18.07
N ASP A 167 6.18 11.34 18.20
CA ASP A 167 7.64 11.43 18.16
C ASP A 167 8.09 11.64 16.72
N LEU A 168 7.63 10.78 15.78
CA LEU A 168 7.92 10.91 14.36
C LEU A 168 6.94 10.09 13.52
N SER A 169 6.40 10.70 12.48
CA SER A 169 5.55 10.04 11.46
C SER A 169 6.12 10.35 10.09
N LEU A 170 6.57 9.32 9.37
CA LEU A 170 7.29 9.43 8.10
C LEU A 170 6.39 9.08 6.93
N VAL A 171 6.11 10.06 6.07
CA VAL A 171 5.41 9.86 4.80
C VAL A 171 6.43 9.51 3.73
N THR A 172 6.31 8.32 3.13
CA THR A 172 7.23 7.83 2.10
C THR A 172 6.93 8.41 0.71
N ALA A 173 6.57 9.67 0.66
CA ALA A 173 6.26 10.46 -0.54
C ALA A 173 6.87 11.86 -0.40
N LEU A 174 6.86 12.65 -1.47
CA LEU A 174 7.06 14.09 -1.38
C LEU A 174 5.72 14.79 -1.06
N GLU A 175 5.78 15.94 -0.39
CA GLU A 175 4.58 16.67 0.01
C GLU A 175 3.72 17.10 -1.19
N GLU A 176 4.34 17.37 -2.34
CA GLU A 176 3.64 17.72 -3.59
C GLU A 176 2.72 16.60 -4.13
N GLN A 177 2.94 15.36 -3.69
CA GLN A 177 2.08 14.22 -4.04
C GLN A 177 0.82 14.15 -3.16
N THR A 178 0.82 14.86 -2.03
CA THR A 178 -0.33 14.92 -1.12
C THR A 178 -1.39 15.86 -1.70
N PRO A 179 -2.68 15.50 -1.66
CA PRO A 179 -3.76 16.40 -2.09
C PRO A 179 -3.74 17.74 -1.35
N PRO A 180 -4.23 18.82 -1.99
CA PRO A 180 -4.35 20.12 -1.33
C PRO A 180 -5.27 20.05 -0.10
N ARG A 181 -5.16 21.03 0.79
CA ARG A 181 -6.03 21.15 1.96
C ARG A 181 -7.44 21.56 1.57
N GLY A 182 -8.41 21.23 2.41
CA GLY A 182 -9.81 21.64 2.29
C GLY A 182 -10.80 20.49 2.01
N ALA A 183 -10.32 19.31 1.61
CA ALA A 183 -11.19 18.19 1.25
C ALA A 183 -11.38 17.14 2.37
N THR A 184 -10.53 17.15 3.40
CA THR A 184 -10.46 16.07 4.40
C THR A 184 -10.25 16.60 5.81
N VAL A 185 -11.19 17.40 6.30
CA VAL A 185 -11.09 18.19 7.56
C VAL A 185 -10.57 17.37 8.74
N ARG A 186 -11.02 16.12 8.91
CA ARG A 186 -10.59 15.25 10.01
C ARG A 186 -9.13 14.81 9.88
N LEU A 187 -8.72 14.39 8.69
CA LEU A 187 -7.33 13.96 8.43
C LEU A 187 -6.36 15.14 8.48
N GLU A 188 -6.80 16.30 8.01
CA GLU A 188 -6.05 17.56 8.16
C GLU A 188 -5.93 18.00 9.63
N GLY A 189 -6.92 17.68 10.45
CA GLY A 189 -6.88 17.84 11.90
C GLY A 189 -5.74 17.03 12.50
N VAL A 190 -5.64 15.75 12.15
CA VAL A 190 -4.54 14.86 12.59
C VAL A 190 -3.18 15.38 12.12
N GLU A 191 -3.04 15.79 10.85
CA GLU A 191 -1.79 16.38 10.35
C GLU A 191 -1.38 17.62 11.14
N ARG A 192 -2.35 18.47 11.49
CA ARG A 192 -2.11 19.70 12.27
C ARG A 192 -1.64 19.38 13.69
N GLU A 193 -2.26 18.38 14.34
CA GLU A 193 -1.87 17.91 15.67
C GLU A 193 -0.47 17.26 15.69
N LEU A 194 -0.10 16.55 14.63
CA LEU A 194 1.24 15.99 14.47
C LEU A 194 2.29 17.10 14.26
N GLY A 195 1.94 18.18 13.56
CA GLY A 195 2.82 19.32 13.33
C GLY A 195 4.19 18.91 12.79
N GLY A 196 5.26 19.29 13.51
CA GLY A 196 6.63 18.99 13.13
C GLY A 196 7.03 17.51 13.22
N ALA A 197 6.23 16.66 13.85
CA ALA A 197 6.45 15.23 13.90
C ALA A 197 6.09 14.53 12.57
N LEU A 198 5.26 15.13 11.73
CA LEU A 198 4.94 14.61 10.40
C LEU A 198 5.98 15.09 9.38
N ARG A 199 6.68 14.16 8.73
CA ARG A 199 7.76 14.45 7.77
C ARG A 199 7.58 13.68 6.47
N TRP A 200 7.69 14.38 5.36
CA TRP A 200 7.77 13.79 4.02
C TRP A 200 9.24 13.54 3.69
N VAL A 201 9.57 12.27 3.38
CA VAL A 201 10.95 11.85 3.12
C VAL A 201 11.22 11.53 1.65
N GLY A 202 10.17 11.49 0.83
CA GLY A 202 10.26 11.06 -0.56
C GLY A 202 10.05 9.54 -0.72
N PRO A 203 9.91 9.08 -1.97
CA PRO A 203 9.68 7.67 -2.26
C PRO A 203 10.76 6.77 -1.67
N CYS A 204 10.34 5.75 -0.95
CA CYS A 204 11.21 4.73 -0.36
C CYS A 204 11.20 3.43 -1.17
N VAL A 205 11.04 3.52 -2.47
CA VAL A 205 11.23 2.42 -3.41
C VAL A 205 12.64 2.51 -3.98
N GLY A 206 13.36 1.39 -4.01
CA GLY A 206 14.74 1.35 -4.48
C GLY A 206 14.98 0.14 -5.38
N ASP A 207 16.19 0.05 -5.95
CA ASP A 207 16.61 -1.05 -6.83
C ASP A 207 16.86 -2.37 -6.07
N VAL A 208 16.74 -2.36 -4.74
CA VAL A 208 16.96 -3.54 -3.93
C VAL A 208 15.88 -4.57 -4.25
N HIS A 209 16.31 -5.71 -4.75
CA HIS A 209 15.45 -6.89 -4.89
C HIS A 209 15.03 -7.35 -3.50
N TRP A 210 13.89 -6.86 -3.04
CA TRP A 210 13.26 -7.43 -1.86
C TRP A 210 12.87 -8.87 -2.20
N GLY A 211 13.20 -9.81 -1.34
CA GLY A 211 12.91 -11.25 -1.54
C GLY A 211 11.44 -11.61 -1.84
N ALA A 212 10.55 -10.62 -1.98
CA ALA A 212 9.19 -10.82 -2.50
C ALA A 212 9.18 -11.26 -3.97
N ASP A 213 10.20 -10.87 -4.75
CA ASP A 213 10.37 -11.35 -6.13
C ASP A 213 11.17 -12.67 -6.18
N ALA A 214 11.93 -13.00 -5.12
CA ALA A 214 12.67 -14.25 -5.00
C ALA A 214 11.71 -15.42 -4.84
N GLY A 215 11.28 -16.07 -5.82
CA GLY A 215 10.28 -17.14 -5.86
C GLY A 215 9.11 -16.84 -6.78
N VAL A 216 8.87 -15.57 -7.11
CA VAL A 216 7.93 -15.18 -8.17
C VAL A 216 8.62 -15.21 -9.53
N ASP A 217 9.92 -14.98 -9.57
CA ASP A 217 10.75 -15.07 -10.77
C ASP A 217 10.91 -16.52 -11.27
N ASP A 218 10.86 -17.50 -10.36
CA ASP A 218 10.97 -18.91 -10.70
C ASP A 218 9.71 -19.36 -11.45
N GLY A 219 9.87 -19.55 -12.76
CA GLY A 219 8.79 -20.00 -13.65
C GLY A 219 8.05 -18.90 -14.43
N PHE A 220 8.35 -17.60 -14.23
CA PHE A 220 7.79 -16.58 -15.10
C PHE A 220 8.49 -16.61 -16.48
N PRO A 221 7.75 -16.62 -17.61
CA PRO A 221 8.30 -16.86 -18.95
C PRO A 221 8.97 -15.61 -19.54
N PHE A 222 10.01 -15.08 -18.91
CA PHE A 222 10.72 -13.87 -19.36
C PHE A 222 11.23 -13.96 -20.82
N GLU A 223 11.73 -15.13 -21.24
CA GLU A 223 12.20 -15.32 -22.59
C GLU A 223 11.07 -15.16 -23.63
N ARG A 224 9.87 -15.67 -23.32
CA ARG A 224 8.71 -15.50 -24.20
C ARG A 224 8.33 -14.02 -24.29
N VAL A 225 8.33 -13.31 -23.15
CA VAL A 225 8.02 -11.89 -23.08
C VAL A 225 9.04 -11.08 -23.87
N ALA A 226 10.33 -11.37 -23.68
CA ALA A 226 11.40 -10.68 -24.41
C ALA A 226 11.34 -10.90 -25.93
N ARG A 227 11.07 -12.13 -26.37
CA ARG A 227 10.89 -12.44 -27.82
C ARG A 227 9.75 -11.63 -28.41
N ARG A 228 8.57 -11.65 -27.80
CA ARG A 228 7.40 -10.89 -28.29
C ARG A 228 7.69 -9.39 -28.39
N ARG A 229 8.44 -8.84 -27.44
CA ARG A 229 8.88 -7.44 -27.48
C ARG A 229 9.86 -7.18 -28.63
N ALA A 230 10.81 -8.09 -28.84
CA ALA A 230 11.75 -8.00 -29.97
C ALA A 230 11.04 -8.07 -31.33
N ASP A 231 9.93 -8.81 -31.39
CA ASP A 231 9.05 -8.88 -32.58
C ASP A 231 8.17 -7.61 -32.75
N GLY A 232 8.35 -6.59 -31.89
CA GLY A 232 7.64 -5.31 -31.97
C GLY A 232 6.32 -5.24 -31.23
N ALA A 233 5.96 -6.25 -30.43
CA ALA A 233 4.73 -6.21 -29.64
C ALA A 233 4.84 -5.23 -28.47
N LEU A 234 3.85 -4.35 -28.33
CA LEU A 234 3.68 -3.47 -27.16
C LEU A 234 3.40 -4.29 -25.91
N THR A 235 4.17 -4.06 -24.85
CA THR A 235 4.02 -4.80 -23.58
C THR A 235 3.22 -4.00 -22.58
N VAL A 236 2.00 -4.44 -22.30
CA VAL A 236 1.09 -3.81 -21.32
C VAL A 236 1.00 -4.67 -20.08
N LEU A 237 1.37 -4.09 -18.94
CA LEU A 237 1.22 -4.69 -17.62
C LEU A 237 -0.16 -4.34 -17.05
N PHE A 238 -0.86 -5.32 -16.45
CA PHE A 238 -2.11 -5.12 -15.73
C PHE A 238 -2.01 -5.69 -14.32
N SER A 239 -2.20 -4.83 -13.33
CA SER A 239 -2.31 -5.23 -11.92
C SER A 239 -3.09 -4.21 -11.11
N LEU A 240 -4.12 -4.67 -10.39
CA LEU A 240 -4.88 -3.85 -9.45
C LEU A 240 -4.44 -4.05 -7.99
N GLY A 241 -3.26 -4.63 -7.80
CA GLY A 241 -2.61 -4.77 -6.50
C GLY A 241 -3.19 -5.85 -5.59
N THR A 242 -2.43 -6.14 -4.54
CA THR A 242 -2.74 -7.22 -3.59
C THR A 242 -3.93 -6.88 -2.69
N ASN A 243 -4.10 -5.62 -2.32
CA ASN A 243 -5.18 -5.21 -1.41
C ASN A 243 -6.57 -5.48 -2.00
N ILE A 244 -6.77 -5.16 -3.27
CA ILE A 244 -8.05 -5.44 -3.96
C ILE A 244 -8.24 -6.94 -4.12
N ALA A 245 -7.19 -7.65 -4.56
CA ALA A 245 -7.24 -9.08 -4.86
C ALA A 245 -7.46 -9.95 -3.61
N THR A 246 -7.02 -9.51 -2.42
CA THR A 246 -7.05 -10.30 -1.19
C THR A 246 -7.92 -9.69 -0.09
N PHE A 247 -7.54 -8.51 0.41
CA PHE A 247 -8.17 -7.92 1.60
C PHE A 247 -9.57 -7.35 1.32
N ARG A 248 -9.79 -6.82 0.11
CA ARG A 248 -11.08 -6.26 -0.31
C ARG A 248 -11.87 -7.22 -1.22
N ARG A 249 -11.40 -8.43 -1.45
CA ARG A 249 -12.00 -9.37 -2.41
C ARG A 249 -13.49 -9.57 -2.19
N GLY A 250 -13.95 -9.75 -0.95
CA GLY A 250 -15.34 -9.95 -0.57
C GLY A 250 -16.07 -8.70 -0.08
N ALA A 251 -15.39 -7.56 0.04
CA ALA A 251 -15.98 -6.33 0.56
C ALA A 251 -16.47 -5.42 -0.58
N PRO A 252 -17.58 -4.69 -0.40
CA PRO A 252 -18.02 -3.66 -1.34
C PRO A 252 -16.89 -2.67 -1.64
N MET A 253 -16.74 -2.28 -2.89
CA MET A 253 -15.70 -1.39 -3.31
C MET A 253 -16.15 -0.54 -4.51
N GLY A 254 -16.14 0.78 -4.32
CA GLY A 254 -16.28 1.74 -5.38
C GLY A 254 -17.52 1.55 -6.29
N GLY A 255 -18.67 1.20 -5.72
CA GLY A 255 -19.90 0.92 -6.49
C GLY A 255 -20.01 -0.52 -6.97
N ALA A 256 -18.93 -1.31 -6.93
CA ALA A 256 -18.99 -2.75 -7.17
C ALA A 256 -19.40 -3.52 -5.89
N PRO A 257 -20.13 -4.63 -6.01
CA PRO A 257 -20.60 -5.41 -4.86
C PRO A 257 -19.43 -6.05 -4.10
N SER A 258 -18.26 -6.18 -4.71
CA SER A 258 -17.03 -6.68 -4.08
C SER A 258 -15.79 -6.28 -4.86
N GLY A 259 -14.62 -6.35 -4.21
CA GLY A 259 -13.34 -6.20 -4.87
C GLY A 259 -13.08 -7.23 -5.97
N ALA A 260 -13.64 -8.45 -5.83
CA ALA A 260 -13.60 -9.45 -6.90
C ALA A 260 -14.37 -8.97 -8.15
N ALA A 261 -15.61 -8.49 -7.96
CA ALA A 261 -16.42 -7.96 -9.06
C ALA A 261 -15.77 -6.75 -9.74
N PHE A 262 -15.14 -5.86 -8.95
CA PHE A 262 -14.37 -4.75 -9.47
C PHE A 262 -13.19 -5.24 -10.32
N TYR A 263 -12.43 -6.22 -9.83
CA TYR A 263 -11.29 -6.79 -10.54
C TYR A 263 -11.72 -7.44 -11.86
N ASP A 264 -12.78 -8.26 -11.82
CA ASP A 264 -13.31 -8.96 -12.98
C ASP A 264 -13.82 -7.99 -14.04
N ALA A 265 -14.55 -6.93 -13.64
CA ALA A 265 -15.02 -5.89 -14.57
C ALA A 265 -13.87 -5.16 -15.28
N ALA A 266 -12.82 -4.78 -14.53
CA ALA A 266 -11.63 -4.16 -15.12
C ALA A 266 -10.91 -5.12 -16.07
N LEU A 267 -10.76 -6.38 -15.67
CA LEU A 267 -10.12 -7.41 -16.49
C LEU A 267 -10.90 -7.70 -17.77
N ASP A 268 -12.23 -7.72 -17.72
CA ASP A 268 -13.08 -7.92 -18.89
C ASP A 268 -12.91 -6.80 -19.93
N VAL A 269 -12.82 -5.55 -19.47
CA VAL A 269 -12.53 -4.43 -20.37
C VAL A 269 -11.15 -4.54 -21.00
N VAL A 270 -10.13 -4.89 -20.21
CA VAL A 270 -8.75 -5.07 -20.69
C VAL A 270 -8.67 -6.19 -21.73
N LEU A 271 -9.29 -7.33 -21.47
CA LEU A 271 -9.29 -8.45 -22.41
C LEU A 271 -10.12 -8.14 -23.68
N SER A 272 -11.22 -7.42 -23.55
CA SER A 272 -12.02 -6.99 -24.70
C SER A 272 -11.29 -5.95 -25.57
N ALA A 273 -10.48 -5.09 -24.93
CA ALA A 273 -9.72 -4.07 -25.65
C ALA A 273 -8.47 -4.63 -26.36
N LEU A 274 -7.72 -5.49 -25.68
CA LEU A 274 -6.34 -5.84 -26.02
C LEU A 274 -6.11 -7.35 -26.19
N GLY A 275 -7.05 -8.19 -25.79
CA GLY A 275 -6.95 -9.65 -25.90
C GLY A 275 -6.97 -10.10 -27.36
N GLY A 276 -6.10 -11.07 -27.71
CA GLY A 276 -6.00 -11.63 -29.06
C GLY A 276 -5.29 -10.75 -30.09
N ARG A 277 -4.89 -9.52 -29.74
CA ARG A 277 -4.14 -8.64 -30.64
C ARG A 277 -2.71 -9.16 -30.88
N GLY A 278 -2.28 -9.20 -32.14
CA GLY A 278 -0.95 -9.66 -32.52
C GLY A 278 0.17 -8.68 -32.13
N ASP A 279 -0.13 -7.39 -32.15
CA ASP A 279 0.77 -6.25 -31.90
C ASP A 279 0.90 -5.89 -30.40
N VAL A 280 0.17 -6.59 -29.50
CA VAL A 280 0.20 -6.36 -28.05
C VAL A 280 0.51 -7.67 -27.34
N GLN A 281 1.29 -7.62 -26.25
CA GLN A 281 1.31 -8.65 -25.22
C GLN A 281 0.81 -8.11 -23.88
N LEU A 282 -0.01 -8.90 -23.20
CA LEU A 282 -0.57 -8.57 -21.90
C LEU A 282 0.09 -9.40 -20.82
N LEU A 283 0.61 -8.73 -19.79
CA LEU A 283 1.14 -9.37 -18.57
C LEU A 283 0.14 -9.10 -17.45
N ILE A 284 -0.56 -10.13 -17.01
CA ILE A 284 -1.74 -9.98 -16.13
C ILE A 284 -1.51 -10.65 -14.77
N ALA A 285 -1.61 -9.85 -13.69
CA ALA A 285 -1.85 -10.40 -12.36
C ALA A 285 -3.31 -10.88 -12.29
N ARG A 286 -3.54 -12.17 -11.99
CA ARG A 286 -4.90 -12.77 -12.05
C ARG A 286 -5.88 -12.25 -11.01
N GLY A 287 -5.39 -11.73 -9.89
CA GLY A 287 -6.25 -11.24 -8.80
C GLY A 287 -7.18 -12.29 -8.22
N GLY A 288 -6.85 -13.59 -8.38
CA GLY A 288 -7.69 -14.70 -7.97
C GLY A 288 -8.77 -15.11 -9.00
N ALA A 289 -8.75 -14.57 -10.23
CA ALA A 289 -9.56 -15.05 -11.34
C ALA A 289 -9.05 -16.43 -11.78
N SER A 290 -9.74 -17.49 -11.36
CA SER A 290 -9.46 -18.88 -11.72
C SER A 290 -10.39 -19.36 -12.83
N GLY A 291 -9.92 -20.34 -13.64
CA GLY A 291 -10.75 -20.99 -14.65
C GLY A 291 -11.04 -20.19 -15.92
N ARG A 292 -10.41 -19.00 -16.08
CA ARG A 292 -10.56 -18.18 -17.27
C ARG A 292 -9.63 -18.67 -18.41
N ALA A 293 -10.17 -18.78 -19.62
CA ALA A 293 -9.36 -18.99 -20.81
C ALA A 293 -8.63 -17.69 -21.18
N TRP A 294 -7.32 -17.78 -21.46
CA TRP A 294 -6.50 -16.64 -21.79
C TRP A 294 -6.20 -16.58 -23.30
N PRO A 295 -6.38 -15.43 -23.96
CA PRO A 295 -5.93 -15.24 -25.34
C PRO A 295 -4.43 -15.51 -25.54
N GLY A 296 -4.02 -15.86 -26.74
CA GLY A 296 -2.63 -16.25 -27.04
C GLY A 296 -1.57 -15.19 -26.77
N ASN A 297 -1.98 -13.91 -26.71
CA ASN A 297 -1.10 -12.79 -26.40
C ASN A 297 -1.00 -12.47 -24.89
N VAL A 298 -1.61 -13.28 -24.02
CA VAL A 298 -1.63 -13.08 -22.57
C VAL A 298 -0.62 -13.99 -21.87
N VAL A 299 0.10 -13.42 -20.92
CA VAL A 299 0.84 -14.12 -19.88
C VAL A 299 0.20 -13.76 -18.54
N ALA A 300 -0.45 -14.72 -17.88
CA ALA A 300 -1.16 -14.51 -16.63
C ALA A 300 -0.55 -15.32 -15.50
N ALA A 301 -0.29 -14.68 -14.36
CA ALA A 301 0.20 -15.29 -13.13
C ALA A 301 -0.57 -14.78 -11.91
N ASP A 302 -0.60 -15.52 -10.81
CA ASP A 302 -1.25 -15.09 -9.58
C ASP A 302 -0.52 -13.90 -8.95
N VAL A 303 0.81 -13.95 -9.01
CA VAL A 303 1.70 -12.85 -8.64
C VAL A 303 2.65 -12.60 -9.81
N LEU A 304 2.83 -11.34 -10.18
CA LEU A 304 3.79 -10.93 -11.21
C LEU A 304 5.08 -10.40 -10.56
N PRO A 305 6.25 -10.62 -11.16
CA PRO A 305 7.49 -9.95 -10.78
C PRO A 305 7.45 -8.47 -11.23
N GLN A 306 6.52 -7.69 -10.65
CA GLN A 306 6.10 -6.36 -11.13
C GLN A 306 7.27 -5.42 -11.32
N ARG A 307 8.17 -5.32 -10.34
CA ARG A 307 9.32 -4.41 -10.40
C ARG A 307 10.25 -4.75 -11.56
N ARG A 308 10.56 -6.04 -11.74
CA ARG A 308 11.41 -6.50 -12.84
C ARG A 308 10.76 -6.26 -14.19
N LEU A 309 9.43 -6.43 -14.27
CA LEU A 309 8.68 -6.14 -15.50
C LEU A 309 8.65 -4.65 -15.81
N LEU A 310 8.43 -3.79 -14.81
CA LEU A 310 8.49 -2.34 -14.96
C LEU A 310 9.90 -1.86 -15.33
N ALA A 311 10.95 -2.46 -14.73
CA ALA A 311 12.34 -2.08 -15.00
C ALA A 311 12.83 -2.44 -16.41
N GLY A 312 12.27 -3.49 -17.02
CA GLY A 312 12.87 -4.08 -18.21
C GLY A 312 12.00 -4.21 -19.44
N VAL A 313 10.68 -4.39 -19.30
CA VAL A 313 9.86 -4.81 -20.46
C VAL A 313 8.53 -4.10 -20.61
N ALA A 314 7.94 -3.53 -19.55
CA ALA A 314 6.64 -2.88 -19.64
C ALA A 314 6.75 -1.52 -20.36
N ASP A 315 5.89 -1.33 -21.37
CA ASP A 315 5.78 -0.06 -22.11
C ASP A 315 4.63 0.80 -21.54
N ALA A 316 3.60 0.16 -20.93
CA ALA A 316 2.51 0.83 -20.23
C ALA A 316 2.01 -0.02 -19.04
N PHE A 317 1.46 0.62 -18.02
CA PHE A 317 0.95 -0.04 -16.84
C PHE A 317 -0.50 0.37 -16.53
N ILE A 318 -1.42 -0.57 -16.68
CA ILE A 318 -2.81 -0.42 -16.24
C ILE A 318 -2.85 -0.79 -14.77
N THR A 319 -3.09 0.19 -13.91
CA THR A 319 -2.91 0.05 -12.46
C THR A 319 -4.01 0.73 -11.64
N HIS A 320 -4.25 0.22 -10.44
CA HIS A 320 -5.12 0.85 -9.45
C HIS A 320 -4.53 2.11 -8.80
N HIS A 321 -3.30 2.50 -9.14
CA HIS A 321 -2.57 3.62 -8.52
C HIS A 321 -2.35 3.51 -7.01
N GLY A 322 -2.25 2.30 -6.44
CA GLY A 322 -1.70 2.14 -5.09
C GLY A 322 -0.31 2.75 -5.01
N TYR A 323 0.02 3.43 -3.91
CA TYR A 323 1.22 4.27 -3.83
C TYR A 323 2.52 3.55 -4.26
N ASN A 324 2.77 2.34 -3.75
CA ASN A 324 3.98 1.60 -4.10
C ASN A 324 4.06 1.27 -5.60
N SER A 325 2.96 0.80 -6.20
CA SER A 325 2.90 0.51 -7.65
C SER A 325 3.11 1.77 -8.49
N THR A 326 2.55 2.90 -8.06
CA THR A 326 2.75 4.21 -8.70
C THR A 326 4.21 4.65 -8.60
N ALA A 327 4.82 4.53 -7.42
CA ALA A 327 6.21 4.91 -7.19
C ALA A 327 7.17 4.01 -8.02
N GLU A 328 6.91 2.70 -8.11
CA GLU A 328 7.69 1.77 -8.94
C GLU A 328 7.58 2.12 -10.44
N ALA A 329 6.37 2.42 -10.93
CA ALA A 329 6.18 2.83 -12.32
C ALA A 329 6.90 4.15 -12.63
N LEU A 330 6.83 5.13 -11.72
CA LEU A 330 7.55 6.40 -11.83
C LEU A 330 9.06 6.21 -11.80
N LEU A 331 9.58 5.33 -10.93
CA LEU A 331 11.01 5.01 -10.86
C LEU A 331 11.55 4.47 -12.18
N HIS A 332 10.77 3.64 -12.85
CA HIS A 332 11.16 3.01 -14.11
C HIS A 332 10.64 3.77 -15.36
N ALA A 333 10.06 4.95 -15.16
CA ALA A 333 9.53 5.79 -16.24
C ALA A 333 8.51 5.07 -17.14
N VAL A 334 7.63 4.24 -16.53
CA VAL A 334 6.55 3.55 -17.24
C VAL A 334 5.26 4.37 -17.12
N PRO A 335 4.63 4.78 -18.24
CA PRO A 335 3.37 5.51 -18.21
C PRO A 335 2.23 4.64 -17.70
N MET A 336 1.27 5.29 -17.03
CA MET A 336 0.19 4.58 -16.34
C MET A 336 -1.18 4.89 -16.92
N ILE A 337 -2.08 3.92 -16.82
CA ILE A 337 -3.51 4.07 -17.07
C ILE A 337 -4.23 3.75 -15.75
N ALA A 338 -5.04 4.69 -15.27
CA ALA A 338 -5.57 4.67 -13.90
C ALA A 338 -6.91 3.96 -13.78
N PHE A 339 -6.96 2.93 -12.91
CA PHE A 339 -8.18 2.25 -12.46
C PHE A 339 -8.26 2.28 -10.93
N PRO A 340 -8.37 3.46 -10.30
CA PRO A 340 -8.39 3.55 -8.85
C PRO A 340 -9.68 2.96 -8.27
N GLY A 341 -9.56 2.27 -7.14
CA GLY A 341 -10.69 1.65 -6.44
C GLY A 341 -11.11 2.40 -5.18
N TYR A 342 -10.17 2.78 -4.31
CA TYR A 342 -10.49 3.40 -3.03
C TYR A 342 -9.26 4.08 -2.38
N GLY A 343 -9.53 4.92 -1.35
CA GLY A 343 -8.50 5.52 -0.50
C GLY A 343 -7.48 6.34 -1.29
N ASP A 344 -6.21 6.16 -0.98
CA ASP A 344 -5.09 6.87 -1.59
C ASP A 344 -4.96 6.65 -3.11
N GLN A 345 -5.53 5.57 -3.63
CA GLN A 345 -5.49 5.25 -5.06
C GLN A 345 -6.10 6.35 -5.93
N VAL A 346 -7.21 6.93 -5.47
CA VAL A 346 -7.89 8.05 -6.18
C VAL A 346 -6.98 9.26 -6.24
N SER A 347 -6.43 9.67 -5.10
CA SER A 347 -5.53 10.82 -5.00
C SER A 347 -4.23 10.63 -5.79
N ASN A 348 -3.68 9.42 -5.77
CA ASN A 348 -2.47 9.08 -6.55
C ASN A 348 -2.76 9.11 -8.06
N ALA A 349 -3.94 8.62 -8.50
CA ALA A 349 -4.36 8.69 -9.89
C ALA A 349 -4.55 10.14 -10.35
N GLU A 350 -5.22 10.98 -9.53
CA GLU A 350 -5.36 12.41 -9.80
C GLU A 350 -4.01 13.13 -9.88
N PHE A 351 -3.06 12.79 -8.99
CA PHE A 351 -1.70 13.32 -9.09
C PHE A 351 -1.03 12.89 -10.39
N GLY A 352 -1.15 11.62 -10.78
CA GLY A 352 -0.60 11.07 -12.01
C GLY A 352 -1.13 11.78 -13.25
N VAL A 353 -2.43 12.03 -13.32
CA VAL A 353 -3.09 12.74 -14.43
C VAL A 353 -2.65 14.21 -14.46
N ARG A 354 -2.70 14.92 -13.33
CA ARG A 354 -2.24 16.33 -13.26
C ARG A 354 -0.78 16.50 -13.62
N SER A 355 0.04 15.51 -13.29
CA SER A 355 1.49 15.53 -13.61
C SER A 355 1.79 15.05 -15.03
N GLY A 356 0.77 14.67 -15.80
CA GLY A 356 0.90 14.21 -17.17
C GLY A 356 1.58 12.84 -17.33
N VAL A 357 1.64 12.03 -16.25
CA VAL A 357 2.28 10.69 -16.27
C VAL A 357 1.29 9.53 -16.29
N SER A 358 0.01 9.84 -16.17
CA SER A 358 -1.10 8.91 -16.37
C SER A 358 -2.08 9.46 -17.38
N VAL A 359 -2.60 8.60 -18.23
CA VAL A 359 -3.78 8.85 -19.05
C VAL A 359 -4.98 8.20 -18.42
N ALA A 360 -6.13 8.83 -18.61
CA ALA A 360 -7.44 8.39 -18.16
C ALA A 360 -7.51 8.05 -16.67
N HIS A 361 -8.51 8.59 -16.07
CA HIS A 361 -8.91 8.31 -14.71
C HIS A 361 -10.33 7.73 -14.78
N TRP A 362 -10.42 6.40 -14.88
CA TRP A 362 -11.72 5.75 -14.80
C TRP A 362 -12.05 5.46 -13.35
N ASP A 363 -12.85 6.36 -12.79
CA ASP A 363 -13.48 6.13 -11.50
C ASP A 363 -14.52 5.02 -11.64
N LEU A 364 -14.09 3.80 -11.40
CA LEU A 364 -14.95 2.62 -11.43
C LEU A 364 -16.03 2.63 -10.32
N ARG A 365 -16.08 3.63 -9.46
CA ARG A 365 -17.24 3.85 -8.57
C ARG A 365 -18.51 4.18 -9.36
N ASN A 366 -18.34 4.71 -10.56
CA ASN A 366 -19.39 4.92 -11.55
C ASN A 366 -19.23 4.01 -12.79
N ALA A 367 -18.63 2.91 -12.66
CA ALA A 367 -17.76 2.22 -13.56
C ALA A 367 -18.40 1.46 -14.69
N ALA A 368 -19.63 1.12 -14.60
CA ALA A 368 -20.26 0.40 -15.71
C ALA A 368 -20.42 1.30 -16.97
N SER A 369 -20.16 2.61 -16.84
CA SER A 369 -20.63 3.55 -17.84
C SER A 369 -19.55 4.24 -18.70
N THR A 370 -18.28 4.22 -18.34
CA THR A 370 -17.31 5.11 -19.01
C THR A 370 -16.06 4.46 -19.59
N CYS A 371 -15.62 3.32 -19.09
CA CYS A 371 -14.47 2.62 -19.66
C CYS A 371 -14.91 1.60 -20.72
N THR A 372 -14.96 2.02 -21.97
CA THR A 372 -15.19 1.11 -23.10
C THR A 372 -13.88 0.50 -23.58
N PRO A 373 -13.92 -0.67 -24.28
CA PRO A 373 -12.72 -1.26 -24.89
C PRO A 373 -12.01 -0.30 -25.85
N ASP A 374 -12.76 0.52 -26.61
CA ASP A 374 -12.19 1.50 -27.54
C ASP A 374 -11.49 2.63 -26.78
N ALA A 375 -12.10 3.16 -25.73
CA ALA A 375 -11.50 4.19 -24.90
C ALA A 375 -10.20 3.68 -24.23
N LEU A 376 -10.18 2.42 -23.79
CA LEU A 376 -8.98 1.83 -23.22
C LEU A 376 -7.86 1.64 -24.26
N ARG A 377 -8.20 1.24 -25.49
CA ARG A 377 -7.22 1.17 -26.60
C ARG A 377 -6.58 2.53 -26.84
N SER A 378 -7.41 3.56 -27.01
CA SER A 378 -6.92 4.93 -27.18
C SER A 378 -6.02 5.37 -26.04
N ALA A 379 -6.40 5.09 -24.80
CA ALA A 379 -5.60 5.44 -23.63
C ALA A 379 -4.24 4.72 -23.59
N VAL A 380 -4.17 3.47 -24.04
CA VAL A 380 -2.89 2.74 -24.15
C VAL A 380 -2.02 3.37 -25.26
N GLU A 381 -2.60 3.69 -26.40
CA GLU A 381 -1.90 4.35 -27.50
C GLU A 381 -1.37 5.73 -27.08
N ASP A 382 -2.20 6.52 -26.40
CA ASP A 382 -1.82 7.83 -25.87
C ASP A 382 -0.71 7.71 -24.81
N ALA A 383 -0.77 6.70 -23.94
CA ALA A 383 0.21 6.49 -22.88
C ALA A 383 1.63 6.30 -23.44
N VAL A 384 1.77 5.56 -24.53
CA VAL A 384 3.07 5.26 -25.15
C VAL A 384 3.47 6.24 -26.25
N SER A 385 2.59 7.19 -26.56
CA SER A 385 2.86 8.22 -27.58
C SER A 385 4.05 9.09 -27.17
N PRO A 386 4.91 9.51 -28.12
CA PRO A 386 6.00 10.44 -27.85
C PRO A 386 5.55 11.79 -27.29
N ALA A 387 4.31 12.21 -27.54
CA ALA A 387 3.71 13.42 -27.00
C ALA A 387 2.88 13.17 -25.72
N GLY A 388 2.79 11.92 -25.30
CA GLY A 388 2.00 11.48 -24.15
C GLY A 388 2.79 11.47 -22.83
N PRO A 389 2.29 10.74 -21.83
CA PRO A 389 2.90 10.60 -20.51
C PRO A 389 4.36 10.18 -20.51
N ALA A 390 4.80 9.43 -21.51
CA ALA A 390 6.19 9.03 -21.66
C ALA A 390 7.16 10.23 -21.68
N ALA A 391 6.74 11.39 -22.22
CA ALA A 391 7.54 12.61 -22.24
C ALA A 391 7.62 13.31 -20.86
N ALA A 392 6.57 13.25 -20.05
CA ALA A 392 6.50 13.88 -18.74
C ALA A 392 7.24 13.09 -17.63
N LEU A 393 7.43 11.78 -17.81
CA LEU A 393 8.03 10.89 -16.83
C LEU A 393 9.48 11.23 -16.45
N PRO A 394 10.43 11.50 -17.38
CA PRO A 394 11.82 11.74 -17.00
C PRO A 394 12.02 12.96 -16.09
N PRO A 395 11.40 14.12 -16.31
CA PRO A 395 11.54 15.25 -15.38
C PRO A 395 10.88 14.98 -14.03
N LEU A 396 9.71 14.35 -13.98
CA LEU A 396 9.06 14.00 -12.73
C LEU A 396 9.88 12.97 -11.95
N ARG A 397 10.38 11.92 -12.61
CA ARG A 397 11.28 10.93 -12.01
C ARG A 397 12.49 11.59 -11.37
N ARG A 398 13.20 12.47 -12.08
CA ARG A 398 14.36 13.19 -11.51
C ARG A 398 13.98 13.99 -10.26
N ARG A 399 12.82 14.63 -10.24
CA ARG A 399 12.34 15.39 -9.09
C ARG A 399 12.00 14.49 -7.91
N LEU A 400 11.24 13.43 -8.11
CA LEU A 400 10.78 12.54 -7.03
C LEU A 400 11.92 11.68 -6.45
N PHE A 401 12.82 11.20 -7.30
CA PHE A 401 13.91 10.29 -6.90
C PHE A 401 15.29 10.97 -6.86
N GLY A 402 15.36 12.28 -7.06
CA GLY A 402 16.54 13.08 -6.82
C GLY A 402 16.87 13.24 -5.33
N HIS A 403 15.95 12.85 -4.45
CA HIS A 403 16.12 12.80 -3.00
C HIS A 403 16.24 11.34 -2.56
N ASP A 404 17.21 11.08 -1.69
CA ASP A 404 17.34 9.75 -1.07
C ASP A 404 16.35 9.62 0.09
N GLY A 405 15.12 9.17 -0.22
CA GLY A 405 14.06 8.97 0.76
C GLY A 405 14.46 8.00 1.88
N PRO A 406 14.98 6.81 1.57
CA PRO A 406 15.48 5.86 2.56
C PRO A 406 16.55 6.44 3.49
N ASP A 407 17.53 7.18 2.95
CA ASP A 407 18.60 7.80 3.74
C ASP A 407 18.07 8.93 4.61
N THR A 408 17.14 9.74 4.08
CA THR A 408 16.49 10.79 4.84
C THR A 408 15.66 10.22 6.00
N ALA A 409 14.89 9.17 5.75
CA ALA A 409 14.14 8.47 6.79
C ALA A 409 15.08 7.91 7.88
N ALA A 410 16.17 7.25 7.48
CA ALA A 410 17.14 6.68 8.41
C ALA A 410 17.79 7.76 9.29
N ARG A 411 18.16 8.92 8.72
CA ARG A 411 18.72 10.05 9.52
C ARG A 411 17.73 10.57 10.53
N LEU A 412 16.46 10.73 10.15
CA LEU A 412 15.42 11.21 11.07
C LEU A 412 15.16 10.22 12.19
N ILE A 413 15.13 8.91 11.91
CA ILE A 413 14.97 7.86 12.91
C ILE A 413 16.15 7.89 13.90
N LEU A 414 17.38 7.90 13.38
CA LEU A 414 18.59 7.93 14.21
C LEU A 414 18.76 9.24 14.99
N GLY A 415 18.09 10.29 14.59
CA GLY A 415 18.08 11.58 15.31
C GLY A 415 17.16 11.59 16.55
N LEU A 416 16.43 10.51 16.82
CA LEU A 416 15.61 10.35 18.02
C LEU A 416 16.37 9.68 19.19
N VAL A 417 17.55 9.11 18.92
CA VAL A 417 18.35 8.31 19.86
C VAL A 417 19.69 8.91 20.18
#